data_6859dd6200b38eef250a0a2506c11e8a
#
_entry.id   6859dd6200b38eef250a0a2506c11e8a
#
_cell.length_a   1.000
_cell.length_b   1.000
_cell.length_c   1.000
_cell.angle_alpha   90.00
_cell.angle_beta   90.00
_cell.angle_gamma   90.00
#
_symmetry.space_group_name_H-M   'P 1'
#
loop_
_entity.id
_entity.type
_entity.pdbx_description
1 polymer ?
#
loop_
_entity_poly.entity_id
_entity_poly.type
_entity_poly.pdbx_seq_one_letter_code
_entity_poly.pdbx_strand_id
1 'polypeptide(L)'
;MKFITRFLCVPVAGLLALTSCAKDEDESYVQFENQALEAWMTQHRSDLVQNYQSDGGYYIDLIEAGDQSLDPIGKEPIWVSFDFTGRDLAGNIILTRNADSARLAGTFSKYTHYVPFYRYCGTENTGLMEGTWLAMRNTLKLGEKYYNANKDRLGLRSPELQLRYGTKIQLYMPSSVVGNGVEGTGGYEGQYTLSSKRPFIVTMEIRDTVNNPLEREGGDVDGFCDD
;
A
#
# COMPACT_ATOMS: atom_id res chain seq x y z
N MET A 1 -6.27 -40.15 65.05
CA MET A 1 -5.30 -39.93 63.98
C MET A 1 -6.03 -39.41 62.77
N LYS A 2 -6.03 -38.09 62.66
CA LYS A 2 -6.57 -37.33 61.52
C LYS A 2 -5.43 -36.41 61.11
N PHE A 3 -5.31 -36.11 59.89
CA PHE A 3 -4.40 -35.27 59.11
C PHE A 3 -3.55 -36.08 58.14
N ILE A 4 -3.95 -36.01 56.89
CA ILE A 4 -3.18 -35.82 55.67
C ILE A 4 -4.14 -36.02 54.48
N THR A 5 -4.81 -34.97 54.05
CA THR A 5 -5.38 -34.88 52.68
C THR A 5 -5.79 -33.41 52.43
N ARG A 6 -4.87 -32.54 52.27
CA ARG A 6 -5.12 -31.20 51.68
C ARG A 6 -3.80 -30.60 51.27
N PHE A 7 -3.30 -30.94 50.11
CA PHE A 7 -2.29 -30.13 49.40
C PHE A 7 -1.96 -30.80 48.06
N LEU A 8 -2.84 -30.72 47.08
CA LEU A 8 -2.49 -31.13 45.69
C LEU A 8 -3.52 -30.63 44.65
N CYS A 9 -3.94 -29.36 44.72
CA CYS A 9 -4.86 -28.80 43.71
C CYS A 9 -4.56 -27.35 43.31
N VAL A 10 -3.31 -26.85 43.38
CA VAL A 10 -3.07 -25.45 43.06
C VAL A 10 -2.06 -25.17 41.93
N PRO A 11 -1.30 -26.10 41.33
CA PRO A 11 -0.41 -25.67 40.24
C PRO A 11 -0.93 -25.86 38.81
N VAL A 12 -2.17 -26.34 38.58
CA VAL A 12 -2.65 -26.59 37.20
C VAL A 12 -3.41 -25.39 36.61
N ALA A 13 -3.95 -24.51 37.44
CA ALA A 13 -4.66 -23.31 36.98
C ALA A 13 -3.76 -22.14 36.52
N GLY A 14 -2.46 -22.19 36.83
CA GLY A 14 -1.51 -21.12 36.50
C GLY A 14 -0.85 -21.26 35.13
N LEU A 15 -0.95 -22.41 34.45
CA LEU A 15 -0.29 -22.61 33.15
C LEU A 15 -1.19 -22.34 31.93
N LEU A 16 -2.49 -22.14 32.13
CA LEU A 16 -3.41 -21.82 31.01
C LEU A 16 -3.60 -20.31 30.77
N ALA A 17 -3.03 -19.47 31.61
CA ALA A 17 -3.14 -18.00 31.46
C ALA A 17 -2.01 -17.36 30.64
N LEU A 18 -0.99 -18.13 30.22
CA LEU A 18 0.16 -17.57 29.49
C LEU A 18 0.08 -17.73 27.96
N THR A 19 -0.95 -18.35 27.44
CA THR A 19 -1.11 -18.52 25.97
C THR A 19 -2.05 -17.51 25.33
N SER A 20 -2.63 -16.59 26.11
CA SER A 20 -3.61 -15.59 25.60
C SER A 20 -3.00 -14.22 25.25
N CYS A 21 -1.77 -13.92 25.70
CA CYS A 21 -1.23 -12.54 25.54
C CYS A 21 -0.63 -12.24 24.16
N ALA A 22 -0.25 -13.23 23.34
CA ALA A 22 0.44 -12.96 22.08
C ALA A 22 -0.52 -12.48 20.97
N LYS A 23 -1.80 -12.85 21.04
CA LYS A 23 -2.79 -12.48 20.04
C LYS A 23 -3.40 -11.11 20.29
N ASP A 24 -3.51 -10.74 21.57
CA ASP A 24 -4.06 -9.44 21.98
C ASP A 24 -3.07 -8.28 21.75
N GLU A 25 -1.76 -8.56 21.72
CA GLU A 25 -0.74 -7.53 21.46
C GLU A 25 -0.74 -7.08 19.99
N ASP A 26 -0.93 -7.98 19.06
CA ASP A 26 -0.97 -7.61 17.63
C ASP A 26 -2.25 -6.82 17.27
N GLU A 27 -3.40 -7.18 17.80
CA GLU A 27 -4.64 -6.44 17.58
C GLU A 27 -4.61 -5.05 18.22
N SER A 28 -4.07 -4.92 19.43
CA SER A 28 -3.92 -3.62 20.11
C SER A 28 -2.95 -2.71 19.38
N TYR A 29 -1.91 -3.26 18.76
CA TYR A 29 -0.93 -2.51 18.00
C TYR A 29 -1.51 -1.93 16.70
N VAL A 30 -2.28 -2.74 15.96
CA VAL A 30 -2.98 -2.30 14.74
C VAL A 30 -3.98 -1.19 15.05
N GLN A 31 -4.73 -1.30 16.15
CA GLN A 31 -5.66 -0.26 16.58
C GLN A 31 -4.93 1.05 16.94
N PHE A 32 -3.83 0.95 17.67
CA PHE A 32 -3.03 2.11 18.03
C PHE A 32 -2.45 2.82 16.78
N GLU A 33 -1.96 2.05 15.82
CA GLU A 33 -1.42 2.57 14.58
C GLU A 33 -2.49 3.28 13.73
N ASN A 34 -3.67 2.68 13.60
CA ASN A 34 -4.79 3.29 12.90
C ASN A 34 -5.24 4.60 13.55
N GLN A 35 -5.32 4.64 14.89
CA GLN A 35 -5.63 5.84 15.65
C GLN A 35 -4.56 6.93 15.48
N ALA A 36 -3.28 6.53 15.46
CA ALA A 36 -2.17 7.46 15.24
C ALA A 36 -2.21 8.06 13.82
N LEU A 37 -2.50 7.23 12.80
CA LEU A 37 -2.67 7.71 11.44
C LEU A 37 -3.87 8.64 11.32
N GLU A 38 -5.02 8.30 11.88
CA GLU A 38 -6.23 9.13 11.87
C GLU A 38 -6.00 10.49 12.55
N ALA A 39 -5.34 10.47 13.71
CA ALA A 39 -4.98 11.70 14.43
C ALA A 39 -4.03 12.57 13.60
N TRP A 40 -3.03 11.97 12.99
CA TRP A 40 -2.09 12.66 12.09
C TRP A 40 -2.82 13.27 10.88
N MET A 41 -3.69 12.50 10.22
CA MET A 41 -4.49 12.95 9.08
C MET A 41 -5.40 14.12 9.48
N THR A 42 -6.07 14.02 10.62
CA THR A 42 -6.94 15.09 11.12
C THR A 42 -6.17 16.39 11.37
N GLN A 43 -4.94 16.29 11.85
CA GLN A 43 -4.10 17.45 12.16
C GLN A 43 -3.45 18.05 10.90
N HIS A 44 -2.95 17.23 9.98
CA HIS A 44 -2.12 17.66 8.86
C HIS A 44 -2.83 17.66 7.51
N ARG A 45 -3.84 16.81 7.34
CA ARG A 45 -4.57 16.62 6.09
C ARG A 45 -6.07 16.45 6.34
N SER A 46 -6.65 17.36 7.12
CA SER A 46 -8.10 17.38 7.39
C SER A 46 -8.96 17.48 6.12
N ASP A 47 -8.39 18.00 5.04
CA ASP A 47 -8.98 18.02 3.70
C ASP A 47 -9.22 16.63 3.11
N LEU A 48 -8.44 15.63 3.53
CA LEU A 48 -8.47 14.26 3.02
C LEU A 48 -9.18 13.27 3.93
N VAL A 49 -9.59 13.66 5.13
CA VAL A 49 -10.22 12.71 6.09
C VAL A 49 -11.46 12.04 5.48
N GLN A 50 -12.23 12.77 4.65
CA GLN A 50 -13.37 12.23 3.93
C GLN A 50 -13.02 11.31 2.73
N ASN A 51 -11.76 11.23 2.35
CA ASN A 51 -11.26 10.37 1.26
C ASN A 51 -10.75 9.02 1.79
N TYR A 52 -11.25 8.58 2.94
CA TYR A 52 -10.92 7.28 3.47
C TYR A 52 -11.54 6.17 2.63
N GLN A 53 -10.71 5.22 2.19
CA GLN A 53 -11.12 4.06 1.42
C GLN A 53 -11.35 2.89 2.38
N SER A 54 -12.58 2.73 2.84
CA SER A 54 -12.94 1.76 3.89
C SER A 54 -12.59 0.31 3.52
N ASP A 55 -12.73 -0.05 2.24
CA ASP A 55 -12.48 -1.40 1.76
C ASP A 55 -10.97 -1.74 1.74
N GLY A 56 -10.10 -0.73 1.80
CA GLY A 56 -8.67 -0.88 1.80
C GLY A 56 -7.95 -0.36 3.04
N GLY A 57 -8.65 0.37 3.93
CA GLY A 57 -8.06 0.88 5.17
C GLY A 57 -7.03 1.99 5.00
N TYR A 58 -7.14 2.80 3.94
CA TYR A 58 -6.20 3.88 3.65
C TYR A 58 -6.91 5.17 3.23
N TYR A 59 -6.20 6.30 3.31
CA TYR A 59 -6.67 7.59 2.75
C TYR A 59 -6.00 7.85 1.42
N ILE A 60 -6.68 8.60 0.55
CA ILE A 60 -6.17 8.96 -0.77
C ILE A 60 -6.13 10.47 -0.97
N ASP A 61 -5.04 10.94 -1.58
CA ASP A 61 -4.93 12.25 -2.22
C ASP A 61 -4.70 12.05 -3.72
N LEU A 62 -5.55 12.66 -4.54
CA LEU A 62 -5.41 12.63 -5.99
C LEU A 62 -4.62 13.87 -6.45
N ILE A 63 -3.36 13.65 -6.86
CA ILE A 63 -2.48 14.72 -7.34
C ILE A 63 -2.78 15.03 -8.82
N GLU A 64 -2.89 13.97 -9.63
CA GLU A 64 -3.22 14.04 -11.05
C GLU A 64 -4.19 12.92 -11.42
N ALA A 65 -5.24 13.24 -12.16
CA ALA A 65 -6.28 12.29 -12.51
C ALA A 65 -5.88 11.30 -13.63
N GLY A 66 -4.79 11.58 -14.32
CA GLY A 66 -4.37 10.83 -15.49
C GLY A 66 -5.16 11.21 -16.74
N ASP A 67 -4.86 10.56 -17.85
CA ASP A 67 -5.50 10.83 -19.13
C ASP A 67 -6.91 10.24 -19.19
N GLN A 68 -7.92 11.10 -19.03
CA GLN A 68 -9.32 10.71 -19.00
C GLN A 68 -9.86 10.22 -20.37
N SER A 69 -9.08 10.32 -21.44
CA SER A 69 -9.41 9.78 -22.76
C SER A 69 -9.05 8.30 -22.91
N LEU A 70 -8.17 7.79 -22.03
CA LEU A 70 -7.74 6.40 -22.02
C LEU A 70 -8.59 5.55 -21.07
N ASP A 71 -8.66 4.26 -21.36
CA ASP A 71 -9.33 3.31 -20.49
C ASP A 71 -8.61 3.20 -19.12
N PRO A 72 -9.37 2.99 -18.03
CA PRO A 72 -8.77 2.71 -16.74
C PRO A 72 -8.06 1.35 -16.76
N ILE A 73 -7.14 1.17 -15.82
CA ILE A 73 -6.55 -0.14 -15.53
C ILE A 73 -7.71 -1.09 -15.18
N GLY A 74 -7.92 -2.09 -16.06
CA GLY A 74 -9.03 -3.03 -15.96
C GLY A 74 -8.76 -4.16 -14.98
N LYS A 75 -9.60 -5.20 -15.07
CA LYS A 75 -9.44 -6.44 -14.31
C LYS A 75 -8.60 -7.49 -15.08
N GLU A 76 -8.40 -7.25 -16.35
CA GLU A 76 -7.60 -8.13 -17.21
C GLU A 76 -6.12 -8.01 -16.87
N PRO A 77 -5.36 -9.11 -16.98
CA PRO A 77 -3.92 -9.07 -16.77
C PRO A 77 -3.25 -8.11 -17.75
N ILE A 78 -2.54 -7.13 -17.22
CA ILE A 78 -1.74 -6.19 -18.01
C ILE A 78 -0.41 -5.92 -17.33
N TRP A 79 0.53 -5.36 -18.08
CA TRP A 79 1.74 -4.83 -17.52
C TRP A 79 1.57 -3.33 -17.23
N VAL A 80 1.90 -2.94 -16.01
CA VAL A 80 1.82 -1.55 -15.55
C VAL A 80 3.19 -1.11 -15.12
N SER A 81 3.66 -0.01 -15.70
CA SER A 81 4.85 0.67 -15.23
C SER A 81 4.43 1.83 -14.34
N PHE A 82 4.95 1.86 -13.13
CA PHE A 82 4.73 2.97 -12.22
C PHE A 82 5.95 3.20 -11.36
N ASP A 83 6.19 4.44 -10.99
CA ASP A 83 7.14 4.77 -9.95
C ASP A 83 6.43 4.95 -8.61
N PHE A 84 7.17 4.76 -7.53
CA PHE A 84 6.67 5.06 -6.22
C PHE A 84 7.76 5.54 -5.27
N THR A 85 7.35 6.29 -4.28
CA THR A 85 8.19 6.74 -3.17
C THR A 85 7.40 6.61 -1.87
N GLY A 86 7.90 5.73 -1.00
CA GLY A 86 7.38 5.54 0.36
C GLY A 86 8.13 6.40 1.37
N ARG A 87 7.39 7.08 2.23
CA ARG A 87 7.89 7.96 3.28
C ARG A 87 7.25 7.60 4.61
N ASP A 88 7.95 7.90 5.70
CA ASP A 88 7.32 7.93 7.02
C ASP A 88 6.47 9.22 7.20
N LEU A 89 5.73 9.33 8.31
CA LEU A 89 4.93 10.53 8.61
C LEU A 89 5.79 11.78 8.89
N ALA A 90 7.09 11.62 9.13
CA ALA A 90 8.04 12.73 9.25
C ALA A 90 8.57 13.20 7.88
N GLY A 91 8.24 12.48 6.80
CA GLY A 91 8.64 12.82 5.43
C GLY A 91 9.96 12.18 4.97
N ASN A 92 10.60 11.36 5.81
CA ASN A 92 11.83 10.67 5.41
C ASN A 92 11.52 9.59 4.37
N ILE A 93 12.32 9.53 3.30
CA ILE A 93 12.20 8.49 2.28
C ILE A 93 12.70 7.17 2.86
N ILE A 94 11.82 6.17 2.89
CA ILE A 94 12.11 4.82 3.39
C ILE A 94 12.39 3.87 2.22
N LEU A 95 11.62 4.03 1.13
CA LEU A 95 11.69 3.15 -0.03
C LEU A 95 11.32 3.95 -1.29
N THR A 96 12.02 3.72 -2.41
CA THR A 96 11.65 4.37 -3.65
C THR A 96 12.07 3.60 -4.89
N ARG A 97 11.24 3.64 -5.91
CA ARG A 97 11.53 3.28 -7.29
C ARG A 97 11.50 4.50 -8.23
N ASN A 98 11.57 5.69 -7.66
CA ASN A 98 11.73 6.94 -8.40
C ASN A 98 13.18 7.39 -8.32
N ALA A 99 13.83 7.60 -9.47
CA ALA A 99 15.26 7.90 -9.57
C ALA A 99 15.64 9.23 -8.86
N ASP A 100 14.78 10.25 -8.94
CA ASP A 100 15.06 11.54 -8.32
C ASP A 100 14.91 11.47 -6.81
N SER A 101 13.88 10.77 -6.33
CA SER A 101 13.72 10.47 -4.91
C SER A 101 14.90 9.68 -4.35
N ALA A 102 15.42 8.71 -5.11
CA ALA A 102 16.59 7.92 -4.72
C ALA A 102 17.87 8.81 -4.64
N ARG A 103 18.02 9.77 -5.55
CA ARG A 103 19.13 10.76 -5.48
C ARG A 103 19.00 11.63 -4.23
N LEU A 104 17.79 12.12 -3.93
CA LEU A 104 17.54 12.91 -2.72
C LEU A 104 17.83 12.12 -1.44
N ALA A 105 17.49 10.84 -1.42
CA ALA A 105 17.74 9.94 -0.28
C ALA A 105 19.21 9.46 -0.21
N GLY A 106 20.04 9.74 -1.20
CA GLY A 106 21.41 9.23 -1.28
C GLY A 106 21.51 7.72 -1.56
N THR A 107 20.43 7.10 -2.05
CA THR A 107 20.33 5.64 -2.32
C THR A 107 20.34 5.33 -3.82
N PHE A 108 20.59 6.31 -4.66
CA PHE A 108 20.61 6.11 -6.11
C PHE A 108 21.71 5.14 -6.53
N SER A 109 21.34 4.16 -7.35
CA SER A 109 22.26 3.22 -7.99
C SER A 109 21.98 3.15 -9.48
N LYS A 110 23.01 3.20 -10.31
CA LYS A 110 22.90 3.00 -11.76
C LYS A 110 22.49 1.58 -12.15
N TYR A 111 22.60 0.65 -11.22
CA TYR A 111 22.22 -0.75 -11.43
C TYR A 111 20.78 -1.05 -11.02
N THR A 112 20.10 -0.10 -10.37
CA THR A 112 18.70 -0.26 -10.00
C THR A 112 17.83 0.10 -11.19
N HIS A 113 16.90 -0.79 -11.52
CA HIS A 113 15.87 -0.50 -12.52
C HIS A 113 14.78 0.37 -11.87
N TYR A 114 14.76 1.65 -12.21
CA TYR A 114 13.72 2.56 -11.77
C TYR A 114 12.53 2.51 -12.72
N VAL A 115 11.32 2.66 -12.18
CA VAL A 115 10.07 2.58 -12.95
C VAL A 115 9.93 1.23 -13.69
N PRO A 116 10.05 0.10 -12.99
CA PRO A 116 9.91 -1.21 -13.62
C PRO A 116 8.48 -1.46 -14.06
N PHE A 117 8.29 -2.44 -14.96
CA PHE A 117 6.99 -2.99 -15.24
C PHE A 117 6.62 -4.05 -14.22
N TYR A 118 5.38 -3.99 -13.77
CA TYR A 118 4.77 -5.00 -12.91
C TYR A 118 3.62 -5.66 -13.67
N ARG A 119 3.53 -6.99 -13.60
CA ARG A 119 2.35 -7.66 -14.13
C ARG A 119 1.20 -7.46 -13.15
N TYR A 120 0.13 -6.88 -13.65
CA TYR A 120 -1.09 -6.66 -12.89
C TYR A 120 -2.14 -7.69 -13.33
N CYS A 121 -2.54 -8.57 -12.41
CA CYS A 121 -3.47 -9.66 -12.70
C CYS A 121 -4.92 -9.35 -12.26
N GLY A 122 -5.18 -8.17 -11.79
CA GLY A 122 -6.52 -7.67 -11.42
C GLY A 122 -7.11 -8.31 -10.16
N THR A 123 -7.07 -9.62 -10.03
CA THR A 123 -7.69 -10.37 -8.94
C THR A 123 -6.73 -10.81 -7.85
N GLU A 124 -5.43 -10.88 -8.14
CA GLU A 124 -4.40 -11.37 -7.23
C GLU A 124 -3.38 -10.30 -6.91
N ASN A 125 -2.90 -10.33 -5.67
CA ASN A 125 -1.81 -9.46 -5.25
C ASN A 125 -0.47 -10.07 -5.73
N THR A 126 0.17 -9.40 -6.66
CA THR A 126 1.43 -9.83 -7.29
C THR A 126 2.67 -9.32 -6.57
N GLY A 127 2.65 -9.26 -5.23
CA GLY A 127 3.78 -8.78 -4.43
C GLY A 127 3.93 -7.26 -4.36
N LEU A 128 2.93 -6.51 -4.82
CA LEU A 128 2.83 -5.08 -4.58
C LEU A 128 2.40 -4.81 -3.13
N MET A 129 2.72 -3.62 -2.62
CA MET A 129 2.10 -3.13 -1.39
C MET A 129 0.59 -3.25 -1.53
N GLU A 130 -0.06 -3.88 -0.55
CA GLU A 130 -1.48 -4.19 -0.64
C GLU A 130 -2.33 -2.94 -0.92
N GLY A 131 -2.06 -1.83 -0.23
CA GLY A 131 -2.76 -0.57 -0.49
C GLY A 131 -2.57 -0.04 -1.91
N THR A 132 -1.40 -0.22 -2.51
CA THR A 132 -1.15 0.15 -3.91
C THR A 132 -1.94 -0.73 -4.85
N TRP A 133 -1.93 -2.05 -4.63
CA TRP A 133 -2.71 -3.00 -5.41
C TRP A 133 -4.21 -2.76 -5.29
N LEU A 134 -4.72 -2.51 -4.07
CA LEU A 134 -6.12 -2.16 -3.85
C LEU A 134 -6.51 -0.87 -4.55
N ALA A 135 -5.64 0.15 -4.55
CA ALA A 135 -5.86 1.40 -5.26
C ALA A 135 -5.93 1.19 -6.78
N MET A 136 -5.14 0.27 -7.33
CA MET A 136 -5.18 -0.07 -8.76
C MET A 136 -6.44 -0.85 -9.13
N ARG A 137 -6.85 -1.78 -8.28
CA ARG A 137 -7.98 -2.67 -8.53
C ARG A 137 -9.34 -2.01 -8.34
N ASN A 138 -9.46 -1.15 -7.34
CA ASN A 138 -10.74 -0.63 -6.88
C ASN A 138 -11.05 0.73 -7.49
N THR A 139 -12.34 1.03 -7.57
CA THR A 139 -12.80 2.40 -7.80
C THR A 139 -12.53 3.22 -6.54
N LEU A 140 -11.75 4.27 -6.68
CA LEU A 140 -11.44 5.19 -5.60
C LEU A 140 -12.60 6.16 -5.39
N LYS A 141 -12.99 6.38 -4.14
CA LYS A 141 -14.09 7.26 -3.78
C LYS A 141 -13.54 8.56 -3.18
N LEU A 142 -13.81 9.67 -3.84
CA LEU A 142 -13.46 11.00 -3.35
C LEU A 142 -14.64 11.57 -2.56
N GLY A 143 -14.37 12.14 -1.39
CA GLY A 143 -15.38 12.82 -0.60
C GLY A 143 -15.95 14.03 -1.34
N GLU A 144 -17.24 14.33 -1.13
CA GLU A 144 -17.96 15.36 -1.87
C GLU A 144 -17.27 16.74 -1.79
N LYS A 145 -16.84 17.14 -0.61
CA LYS A 145 -16.15 18.43 -0.41
C LYS A 145 -14.83 18.49 -1.18
N TYR A 146 -14.04 17.41 -1.13
CA TYR A 146 -12.78 17.32 -1.85
C TYR A 146 -13.01 17.35 -3.38
N TYR A 147 -13.95 16.54 -3.86
CA TYR A 147 -14.32 16.51 -5.27
C TYR A 147 -14.74 17.89 -5.77
N ASN A 148 -15.67 18.55 -5.10
CA ASN A 148 -16.16 19.86 -5.51
C ASN A 148 -15.06 20.94 -5.51
N ALA A 149 -14.10 20.86 -4.60
CA ALA A 149 -12.97 21.80 -4.55
C ALA A 149 -11.91 21.55 -5.63
N ASN A 150 -11.80 20.34 -6.17
CA ASN A 150 -10.70 19.93 -7.05
C ASN A 150 -11.13 19.51 -8.46
N LYS A 151 -12.42 19.28 -8.72
CA LYS A 151 -12.90 18.71 -9.98
C LYS A 151 -12.43 19.47 -11.22
N ASP A 152 -12.48 20.82 -11.19
CA ASP A 152 -12.09 21.65 -12.33
C ASP A 152 -10.56 21.61 -12.53
N ARG A 153 -9.80 21.68 -11.45
CA ARG A 153 -8.33 21.61 -11.48
C ARG A 153 -7.82 20.26 -11.99
N LEU A 154 -8.47 19.18 -11.57
CA LEU A 154 -8.08 17.81 -11.91
C LEU A 154 -8.82 17.25 -13.13
N GLY A 155 -9.76 17.99 -13.71
CA GLY A 155 -10.56 17.53 -14.85
C GLY A 155 -11.49 16.36 -14.51
N LEU A 156 -11.95 16.24 -13.26
CA LEU A 156 -12.74 15.12 -12.82
C LEU A 156 -14.19 15.22 -13.30
N ARG A 157 -14.71 14.12 -13.81
CA ARG A 157 -16.12 14.00 -14.26
C ARG A 157 -17.02 13.35 -13.21
N SER A 158 -16.43 12.66 -12.22
CA SER A 158 -17.12 11.91 -11.18
C SER A 158 -16.30 11.94 -9.88
N PRO A 159 -16.93 11.85 -8.72
CA PRO A 159 -16.23 11.59 -7.46
C PRO A 159 -15.64 10.17 -7.38
N GLU A 160 -16.01 9.29 -8.30
CA GLU A 160 -15.45 7.95 -8.43
C GLU A 160 -14.40 7.93 -9.53
N LEU A 161 -13.23 7.43 -9.19
CA LEU A 161 -12.06 7.40 -10.06
C LEU A 161 -11.47 5.99 -10.11
N GLN A 162 -11.09 5.55 -11.32
CA GLN A 162 -10.21 4.40 -11.51
C GLN A 162 -8.85 4.88 -12.03
N LEU A 163 -7.78 4.21 -11.61
CA LEU A 163 -6.43 4.56 -12.05
C LEU A 163 -6.26 4.28 -13.55
N ARG A 164 -5.47 5.14 -14.19
CA ARG A 164 -5.13 5.05 -15.62
C ARG A 164 -3.76 5.66 -15.86
N TYR A 165 -3.29 5.61 -17.09
CA TYR A 165 -2.05 6.25 -17.49
C TYR A 165 -2.00 7.73 -17.03
N GLY A 166 -0.90 8.12 -16.45
CA GLY A 166 -0.67 9.47 -15.92
C GLY A 166 -1.38 9.78 -14.59
N THR A 167 -2.11 8.81 -14.01
CA THR A 167 -2.66 9.03 -12.66
C THR A 167 -1.54 9.08 -11.65
N LYS A 168 -1.57 10.11 -10.80
CA LYS A 168 -0.68 10.27 -9.67
C LYS A 168 -1.47 10.44 -8.40
N ILE A 169 -1.19 9.58 -7.44
CA ILE A 169 -1.86 9.55 -6.14
C ILE A 169 -0.87 9.54 -5.00
N GLN A 170 -1.37 9.93 -3.84
CA GLN A 170 -0.66 9.72 -2.58
C GLN A 170 -1.57 8.94 -1.64
N LEU A 171 -1.07 7.82 -1.13
CA LEU A 171 -1.75 6.93 -0.21
C LEU A 171 -1.18 7.13 1.19
N TYR A 172 -2.05 7.23 2.18
CA TYR A 172 -1.69 7.27 3.60
C TYR A 172 -2.19 5.98 4.22
N MET A 173 -1.28 5.09 4.57
CA MET A 173 -1.58 3.71 4.91
C MET A 173 -1.02 3.33 6.27
N PRO A 174 -1.75 2.56 7.10
CA PRO A 174 -1.16 1.88 8.23
C PRO A 174 -0.27 0.71 7.74
N SER A 175 0.63 0.22 8.57
CA SER A 175 1.54 -0.87 8.18
C SER A 175 0.81 -2.17 7.83
N SER A 176 -0.35 -2.40 8.43
CA SER A 176 -1.21 -3.54 8.12
C SER A 176 -1.66 -3.61 6.67
N VAL A 177 -1.77 -2.45 6.01
CA VAL A 177 -2.16 -2.34 4.58
C VAL A 177 -0.93 -2.35 3.66
N VAL A 178 0.25 -2.12 4.22
CA VAL A 178 1.51 -2.24 3.47
C VAL A 178 1.89 -3.70 3.27
N GLY A 179 1.33 -4.59 4.11
CA GLY A 179 1.66 -6.02 4.13
C GLY A 179 2.95 -6.31 4.91
N ASN A 180 3.19 -7.57 5.22
CA ASN A 180 4.33 -8.04 6.01
C ASN A 180 5.69 -7.95 5.30
N GLY A 181 5.77 -7.21 4.26
CA GLY A 181 6.98 -6.93 3.51
C GLY A 181 6.61 -6.41 2.14
N VAL A 182 7.23 -5.34 1.73
CA VAL A 182 7.45 -5.12 0.33
C VAL A 182 8.51 -6.15 -0.03
N GLU A 183 8.10 -7.36 -0.30
CA GLU A 183 8.95 -8.29 -1.02
C GLU A 183 9.32 -7.57 -2.30
N GLY A 184 10.62 -7.36 -2.48
CA GLY A 184 11.11 -6.65 -3.64
C GLY A 184 10.58 -7.36 -4.85
N THR A 185 9.62 -6.75 -5.48
CA THR A 185 9.02 -7.23 -6.68
C THR A 185 10.10 -7.44 -7.71
N GLY A 186 10.30 -8.67 -8.02
CA GLY A 186 10.98 -9.12 -9.20
C GLY A 186 12.42 -8.66 -9.37
N GLY A 187 13.33 -9.53 -9.04
CA GLY A 187 14.66 -9.53 -9.58
C GLY A 187 15.65 -8.66 -8.82
N TYR A 188 16.50 -9.38 -8.13
CA TYR A 188 17.83 -8.96 -7.74
C TYR A 188 17.95 -7.77 -6.78
N GLU A 189 18.24 -8.13 -5.56
CA GLU A 189 18.83 -7.33 -4.51
C GLU A 189 17.88 -6.48 -3.64
N GLY A 190 17.72 -6.96 -2.43
CA GLY A 190 17.31 -6.23 -1.27
C GLY A 190 15.83 -6.38 -0.95
N GLN A 191 15.51 -7.40 -0.18
CA GLN A 191 14.30 -7.43 0.64
C GLN A 191 14.31 -6.19 1.55
N TYR A 192 13.60 -5.16 1.14
CA TYR A 192 13.26 -4.08 2.06
C TYR A 192 12.12 -4.57 2.94
N THR A 193 12.47 -5.19 4.03
CA THR A 193 11.49 -5.50 5.06
C THR A 193 11.07 -4.18 5.69
N LEU A 194 9.90 -3.67 5.33
CA LEU A 194 9.25 -2.59 6.07
C LEU A 194 8.73 -3.17 7.39
N SER A 195 9.65 -3.67 8.22
CA SER A 195 9.34 -4.24 9.53
C SER A 195 8.94 -3.20 10.57
N SER A 196 8.78 -1.96 10.17
CA SER A 196 8.33 -0.93 11.09
C SER A 196 6.81 -0.92 11.13
N LYS A 197 6.24 -1.28 12.23
CA LYS A 197 4.86 -1.06 12.64
C LYS A 197 4.55 0.45 12.67
N ARG A 198 4.60 1.10 11.50
CA ARG A 198 4.45 2.56 11.34
C ARG A 198 3.64 2.87 10.10
N PRO A 199 2.80 3.91 10.15
CA PRO A 199 2.11 4.41 8.97
C PRO A 199 3.08 4.92 7.89
N PHE A 200 2.68 4.77 6.63
CA PHE A 200 3.44 5.21 5.46
C PHE A 200 2.64 6.16 4.58
N ILE A 201 3.37 7.03 3.92
CA ILE A 201 2.88 7.87 2.83
C ILE A 201 3.54 7.35 1.55
N VAL A 202 2.74 6.82 0.63
CA VAL A 202 3.23 6.32 -0.66
C VAL A 202 2.72 7.21 -1.78
N THR A 203 3.63 7.88 -2.47
CA THR A 203 3.32 8.55 -3.72
C THR A 203 3.54 7.58 -4.86
N MET A 204 2.56 7.40 -5.73
CA MET A 204 2.62 6.54 -6.91
C MET A 204 2.16 7.29 -8.14
N GLU A 205 2.82 7.07 -9.28
CA GLU A 205 2.45 7.62 -10.58
C GLU A 205 2.50 6.51 -11.64
N ILE A 206 1.38 6.32 -12.35
CA ILE A 206 1.28 5.36 -13.45
C ILE A 206 1.97 5.96 -14.67
N ARG A 207 3.05 5.32 -15.13
CA ARG A 207 3.91 5.79 -16.20
C ARG A 207 3.60 5.17 -17.56
N ASP A 208 3.18 3.91 -17.57
CA ASP A 208 2.83 3.21 -18.80
C ASP A 208 1.94 2.01 -18.49
N THR A 209 1.17 1.60 -19.47
CA THR A 209 0.34 0.38 -19.44
C THR A 209 0.46 -0.31 -20.78
N VAL A 210 0.86 -1.58 -20.79
CA VAL A 210 1.00 -2.38 -22.00
C VAL A 210 0.52 -3.80 -21.77
N ASN A 211 -0.04 -4.42 -22.78
CA ASN A 211 -0.50 -5.81 -22.69
C ASN A 211 0.70 -6.77 -22.50
N ASN A 212 1.80 -6.50 -23.19
CA ASN A 212 3.05 -7.24 -23.03
C ASN A 212 4.25 -6.30 -23.26
N PRO A 213 5.04 -5.95 -22.23
CA PRO A 213 6.18 -5.03 -22.38
C PRO A 213 7.29 -5.62 -23.26
N LEU A 214 7.39 -6.95 -23.37
CA LEU A 214 8.43 -7.59 -24.19
C LEU A 214 8.07 -7.67 -25.67
N GLU A 215 6.82 -7.45 -26.07
CA GLU A 215 6.50 -7.22 -27.47
C GLU A 215 7.22 -6.00 -28.03
N ARG A 216 7.58 -5.02 -27.15
CA ARG A 216 8.41 -3.88 -27.52
C ARG A 216 9.89 -4.24 -27.71
N GLU A 217 10.37 -5.31 -27.05
CA GLU A 217 11.79 -5.70 -27.01
C GLU A 217 12.06 -7.06 -27.65
N GLY A 218 11.03 -7.77 -28.15
CA GLY A 218 11.16 -9.06 -28.84
C GLY A 218 11.43 -10.26 -27.93
N GLY A 219 11.00 -10.21 -26.67
CA GLY A 219 11.16 -11.28 -25.68
C GLY A 219 9.82 -11.83 -25.17
N ASP A 220 9.78 -13.13 -24.97
CA ASP A 220 8.62 -13.87 -24.44
C ASP A 220 8.74 -13.93 -22.90
N VAL A 221 7.75 -13.45 -22.17
CA VAL A 221 7.70 -13.55 -20.71
C VAL A 221 6.57 -14.48 -20.32
N ASP A 222 6.93 -15.72 -20.07
CA ASP A 222 6.01 -16.69 -19.50
C ASP A 222 5.57 -16.31 -18.09
N GLY A 223 4.28 -16.31 -17.93
CA GLY A 223 3.39 -16.33 -16.83
C GLY A 223 3.85 -16.15 -15.40
N PHE A 224 3.16 -15.21 -14.73
CA PHE A 224 3.08 -15.14 -13.26
C PHE A 224 1.62 -14.98 -12.75
N CYS A 225 0.64 -15.00 -13.63
CA CYS A 225 -0.74 -15.16 -13.22
C CYS A 225 -1.13 -16.58 -13.62
N ASP A 226 -1.25 -17.48 -12.66
CA ASP A 226 -1.84 -18.79 -12.91
C ASP A 226 -3.33 -18.59 -13.23
N ASP A 227 -3.82 -19.24 -14.27
CA ASP A 227 -5.22 -19.26 -14.71
C ASP A 227 -6.12 -20.00 -13.72
#